data_8d0ef9b83fc2ae483db5381e39263552
#
_entry.id   8d0ef9b83fc2ae483db5381e39263552
#
_cell.length_a   1.000
_cell.length_b   1.000
_cell.length_c   1.000
_cell.angle_alpha   90.00
_cell.angle_beta   90.00
_cell.angle_gamma   90.00
#
_symmetry.space_group_name_H-M   'P 1'
#
loop_
_entity.id
_entity.type
_entity.pdbx_description
1 polymer ?
#
loop_
_entity_poly.entity_id
_entity_poly.type
_entity_poly.pdbx_seq_one_letter_code
_entity_poly.pdbx_strand_id
1 'polypeptide(L)'
;MDKQYPVRQWAHGADLVVSQLEAQRVRQVFGIPGAKIDKVFDSLLDSSIHIIPVRHEANAAFMAAAVGRITGKAGVALVTSGPGCSNLITGMATANSEGDPVVALGGAVKRADKAKQVHQSMDTVAMFSPVTKYAVEVTAPDALAEVVSNAFRAAEQGRPGSAFVSLPQDVVDGPVSGKVLPASGAPQMGAAPDDAIDQVAKLIAQAKNPIFLLGLMASQPENSKALRRLLETSHIPVTSTYQAAGAVNQDNFSRFAGRVGLFNNQAGDRLLQLADLVICIGYSPVEYEPAMWNSGNATLVHIDVLPAYEERNYTPDVELVGDIAGTLNKLAQNIDHRLVLSPQAAEILRDRQHQRELLDRRGAQLNQFALHPLRIVRAMQDIVNSDVTLTVDMGSFHIWIARYLYSFRARQVMISNGQQTMGVALPWAIGAWLVNPERKVVSVSGDGGFLQSSMELETAVRLKANVLHLIWVDNGYNMVAIQEEKKYQRLSGVEFGPMDFKTYAESFGAKGFAVESAEALEPTLRAAMDVDGPAVVAIPVDYRDNPLLMGQLHLSQIL
;
A
#
# COMPACT_ATOMS: atom_id res chain seq x y z
N MET A 1 7.83 -30.99 8.90
CA MET A 1 8.62 -31.52 10.06
C MET A 1 8.77 -30.36 11.02
N ASP A 2 7.98 -30.35 12.09
CA ASP A 2 8.08 -29.35 13.15
C ASP A 2 9.43 -29.54 13.87
N LYS A 3 10.34 -28.59 13.61
CA LYS A 3 11.52 -28.48 14.46
C LYS A 3 11.03 -28.05 15.83
N GLN A 4 11.00 -28.95 16.79
CA GLN A 4 10.92 -28.62 18.21
C GLN A 4 12.17 -27.78 18.52
N TYR A 5 12.02 -26.46 18.61
CA TYR A 5 13.08 -25.62 19.13
C TYR A 5 13.31 -25.97 20.61
N PRO A 6 14.56 -26.06 21.07
CA PRO A 6 14.83 -26.28 22.49
C PRO A 6 14.18 -25.18 23.31
N VAL A 7 13.57 -25.55 24.44
CA VAL A 7 13.04 -24.58 25.41
C VAL A 7 14.21 -23.72 25.86
N ARG A 8 14.31 -22.51 25.28
CA ARG A 8 15.33 -21.53 25.68
C ARG A 8 15.06 -21.13 27.12
N GLN A 9 16.08 -21.23 27.97
CA GLN A 9 16.10 -20.49 29.22
C GLN A 9 16.32 -19.02 28.86
N TRP A 10 15.29 -18.18 29.02
CA TRP A 10 15.43 -16.76 28.80
C TRP A 10 16.27 -16.15 29.92
N ALA A 11 17.48 -15.71 29.59
CA ALA A 11 18.35 -15.05 30.54
C ALA A 11 18.02 -13.56 30.68
N HIS A 12 17.56 -12.94 29.59
CA HIS A 12 17.33 -11.50 29.47
C HIS A 12 15.99 -11.18 28.80
N GLY A 13 15.50 -9.96 29.01
CA GLY A 13 14.29 -9.45 28.36
C GLY A 13 14.37 -9.52 26.83
N ALA A 14 15.55 -9.32 26.25
CA ALA A 14 15.78 -9.45 24.80
C ALA A 14 15.44 -10.84 24.27
N ASP A 15 15.80 -11.91 25.01
CA ASP A 15 15.47 -13.30 24.63
C ASP A 15 13.96 -13.53 24.63
N LEU A 16 13.25 -12.93 25.60
CA LEU A 16 11.78 -13.01 25.65
C LEU A 16 11.12 -12.26 24.51
N VAL A 17 11.65 -11.07 24.13
CA VAL A 17 11.17 -10.32 22.94
C VAL A 17 11.31 -11.18 21.69
N VAL A 18 12.48 -11.75 21.43
CA VAL A 18 12.75 -12.58 20.25
C VAL A 18 11.87 -13.81 20.23
N SER A 19 11.73 -14.51 21.37
CA SER A 19 10.86 -15.69 21.47
C SER A 19 9.37 -15.30 21.26
N GLN A 20 8.95 -14.12 21.69
CA GLN A 20 7.59 -13.62 21.41
C GLN A 20 7.41 -13.30 19.94
N LEU A 21 8.42 -12.75 19.24
CA LEU A 21 8.38 -12.56 17.77
C LEU A 21 8.28 -13.90 17.03
N GLU A 22 9.03 -14.93 17.46
CA GLU A 22 8.91 -16.29 16.90
C GLU A 22 7.50 -16.87 17.11
N ALA A 23 6.92 -16.68 18.30
CA ALA A 23 5.53 -17.09 18.58
C ALA A 23 4.52 -16.38 17.67
N GLN A 24 4.76 -15.11 17.31
CA GLN A 24 3.97 -14.36 16.33
C GLN A 24 4.26 -14.76 14.87
N ARG A 25 5.16 -15.76 14.65
CA ARG A 25 5.56 -16.26 13.33
C ARG A 25 6.27 -15.22 12.46
N VAL A 26 6.97 -14.29 13.08
CA VAL A 26 7.83 -13.33 12.39
C VAL A 26 8.96 -14.07 11.68
N ARG A 27 9.18 -13.80 10.41
CA ARG A 27 10.24 -14.42 9.61
C ARG A 27 11.45 -13.51 9.41
N GLN A 28 11.22 -12.22 9.37
CA GLN A 28 12.25 -11.21 9.19
C GLN A 28 11.95 -9.95 9.99
N VAL A 29 13.02 -9.26 10.37
CA VAL A 29 13.00 -7.98 11.06
C VAL A 29 13.84 -7.00 10.25
N PHE A 30 13.28 -5.82 9.98
CA PHE A 30 13.94 -4.74 9.25
C PHE A 30 14.44 -3.69 10.23
N GLY A 31 15.69 -3.24 10.10
CA GLY A 31 16.15 -2.18 11.00
C GLY A 31 17.62 -1.87 10.93
N ILE A 32 18.03 -1.02 11.88
CA ILE A 32 19.43 -0.61 12.06
C ILE A 32 19.80 -0.85 13.53
N PRO A 33 20.85 -1.65 13.81
CA PRO A 33 21.31 -1.89 15.17
C PRO A 33 21.90 -0.62 15.82
N GLY A 34 21.86 -0.58 17.13
CA GLY A 34 22.49 0.49 17.93
C GLY A 34 22.44 0.18 19.41
N ALA A 35 23.28 0.85 20.20
CA ALA A 35 23.62 0.52 21.58
C ALA A 35 22.46 0.41 22.58
N LYS A 36 21.27 0.92 22.24
CA LYS A 36 20.11 0.83 23.15
C LYS A 36 19.18 -0.36 22.84
N ILE A 37 19.51 -1.14 21.80
CA ILE A 37 18.71 -2.29 21.34
C ILE A 37 19.60 -3.45 20.85
N ASP A 38 20.93 -3.33 20.96
CA ASP A 38 21.92 -4.30 20.50
C ASP A 38 21.68 -5.70 21.10
N LYS A 39 21.24 -5.78 22.35
CA LYS A 39 20.94 -7.06 22.99
C LYS A 39 19.81 -7.84 22.29
N VAL A 40 18.82 -7.13 21.70
CA VAL A 40 17.77 -7.79 20.91
C VAL A 40 18.33 -8.28 19.57
N PHE A 41 19.22 -7.50 18.92
CA PHE A 41 19.93 -7.96 17.73
C PHE A 41 20.83 -9.15 18.00
N ASP A 42 21.53 -9.20 19.15
CA ASP A 42 22.32 -10.35 19.58
C ASP A 42 21.44 -11.60 19.77
N SER A 43 20.31 -11.47 20.49
CA SER A 43 19.38 -12.59 20.70
C SER A 43 18.74 -13.10 19.39
N LEU A 44 18.57 -12.25 18.37
CA LEU A 44 18.04 -12.64 17.06
C LEU A 44 18.99 -13.60 16.31
N LEU A 45 20.32 -13.55 16.55
CA LEU A 45 21.28 -14.45 15.89
C LEU A 45 21.02 -15.92 16.22
N ASP A 46 20.46 -16.19 17.39
CA ASP A 46 20.11 -17.55 17.83
C ASP A 46 18.65 -17.93 17.51
N SER A 47 17.95 -17.17 16.68
CA SER A 47 16.55 -17.39 16.31
C SER A 47 16.40 -17.84 14.86
N SER A 48 15.16 -18.18 14.48
CA SER A 48 14.79 -18.44 13.09
C SER A 48 14.51 -17.17 12.28
N ILE A 49 14.59 -16.00 12.92
CA ILE A 49 14.22 -14.71 12.33
C ILE A 49 15.41 -14.11 11.58
N HIS A 50 15.20 -13.77 10.31
CA HIS A 50 16.24 -13.12 9.51
C HIS A 50 16.32 -11.62 9.83
N ILE A 51 17.52 -11.14 10.14
CA ILE A 51 17.80 -9.72 10.31
C ILE A 51 18.08 -9.13 8.92
N ILE A 52 17.32 -8.11 8.54
CA ILE A 52 17.50 -7.35 7.29
C ILE A 52 17.95 -5.93 7.64
N PRO A 53 19.26 -5.66 7.70
CA PRO A 53 19.75 -4.30 7.88
C PRO A 53 19.38 -3.43 6.69
N VAL A 54 18.78 -2.27 6.98
CA VAL A 54 18.39 -1.26 5.99
C VAL A 54 19.34 -0.06 6.02
N ARG A 55 19.17 0.88 5.12
CA ARG A 55 20.02 2.08 5.07
C ARG A 55 19.38 3.31 5.71
N HIS A 56 18.06 3.27 5.95
CA HIS A 56 17.31 4.29 6.67
C HIS A 56 16.11 3.67 7.37
N GLU A 57 15.79 4.11 8.58
CA GLU A 57 14.74 3.49 9.41
C GLU A 57 13.32 3.65 8.82
N ALA A 58 13.03 4.76 8.13
CA ALA A 58 11.76 4.88 7.41
C ALA A 58 11.55 3.73 6.42
N ASN A 59 12.62 3.30 5.75
CA ASN A 59 12.59 2.19 4.80
C ASN A 59 12.37 0.84 5.50
N ALA A 60 12.83 0.70 6.76
CA ALA A 60 12.48 -0.47 7.58
C ALA A 60 10.96 -0.59 7.77
N ALA A 61 10.31 0.52 8.11
CA ALA A 61 8.85 0.56 8.25
C ALA A 61 8.13 0.34 6.92
N PHE A 62 8.63 0.88 5.80
CA PHE A 62 8.06 0.63 4.46
C PHE A 62 8.19 -0.84 4.06
N MET A 63 9.35 -1.48 4.26
CA MET A 63 9.51 -2.91 3.99
C MET A 63 8.59 -3.77 4.86
N ALA A 64 8.47 -3.43 6.15
CA ALA A 64 7.54 -4.08 7.08
C ALA A 64 6.08 -3.89 6.63
N ALA A 65 5.71 -2.69 6.16
CA ALA A 65 4.37 -2.40 5.64
C ALA A 65 4.03 -3.25 4.41
N ALA A 66 4.99 -3.47 3.50
CA ALA A 66 4.79 -4.35 2.35
C ALA A 66 4.51 -5.81 2.78
N VAL A 67 5.26 -6.32 3.75
CA VAL A 67 4.99 -7.64 4.35
C VAL A 67 3.57 -7.66 4.92
N GLY A 68 3.20 -6.64 5.69
CA GLY A 68 1.88 -6.51 6.31
C GLY A 68 0.75 -6.47 5.29
N ARG A 69 0.86 -5.63 4.27
CA ARG A 69 -0.15 -5.50 3.21
C ARG A 69 -0.39 -6.80 2.46
N ILE A 70 0.67 -7.51 2.10
CA ILE A 70 0.56 -8.73 1.29
C ILE A 70 0.06 -9.92 2.12
N THR A 71 0.57 -10.08 3.35
CA THR A 71 0.29 -11.26 4.18
C THR A 71 -0.92 -11.10 5.10
N GLY A 72 -1.32 -9.86 5.41
CA GLY A 72 -2.29 -9.55 6.46
C GLY A 72 -1.74 -9.77 7.88
N LYS A 73 -0.44 -10.05 8.03
CA LYS A 73 0.28 -10.23 9.29
C LYS A 73 1.31 -9.13 9.47
N ALA A 74 1.42 -8.61 10.69
CA ALA A 74 2.28 -7.47 10.92
C ALA A 74 3.74 -7.74 10.56
N GLY A 75 4.31 -6.90 9.68
CA GLY A 75 5.76 -6.84 9.48
C GLY A 75 6.42 -6.12 10.65
N VAL A 76 7.73 -6.36 10.88
CA VAL A 76 8.43 -5.87 12.06
C VAL A 76 9.59 -4.98 11.70
N ALA A 77 9.62 -3.76 12.27
CA ALA A 77 10.77 -2.85 12.26
C ALA A 77 11.42 -2.86 13.65
N LEU A 78 12.76 -2.88 13.70
CA LEU A 78 13.54 -2.86 14.94
C LEU A 78 14.65 -1.83 14.84
N VAL A 79 14.63 -0.82 15.71
CA VAL A 79 15.53 0.33 15.63
C VAL A 79 16.04 0.75 17.00
N THR A 80 17.16 1.48 16.99
CA THR A 80 17.71 2.08 18.22
C THR A 80 16.92 3.31 18.69
N SER A 81 17.28 3.85 19.85
CA SER A 81 16.70 5.07 20.43
C SER A 81 17.07 6.35 19.65
N GLY A 82 16.42 7.44 20.00
CA GLY A 82 16.70 8.76 19.43
C GLY A 82 16.39 8.81 17.94
N PRO A 83 17.38 9.11 17.07
CA PRO A 83 17.16 9.24 15.62
C PRO A 83 16.65 7.95 14.98
N GLY A 84 16.99 6.76 15.51
CA GLY A 84 16.43 5.50 15.03
C GLY A 84 14.90 5.48 15.14
N CYS A 85 14.36 5.90 16.28
CA CYS A 85 12.92 6.02 16.47
C CYS A 85 12.32 7.17 15.64
N SER A 86 12.90 8.37 15.67
CA SER A 86 12.32 9.52 14.98
C SER A 86 12.27 9.33 13.46
N ASN A 87 13.26 8.66 12.88
CA ASN A 87 13.28 8.33 11.45
C ASN A 87 12.16 7.36 11.02
N LEU A 88 11.62 6.55 11.94
CA LEU A 88 10.49 5.65 11.63
C LEU A 88 9.16 6.37 11.41
N ILE A 89 8.99 7.59 11.92
CA ILE A 89 7.67 8.26 11.99
C ILE A 89 6.97 8.28 10.64
N THR A 90 7.65 8.70 9.58
CA THR A 90 7.05 8.74 8.23
C THR A 90 6.55 7.36 7.79
N GLY A 91 7.35 6.31 8.01
CA GLY A 91 6.97 4.96 7.63
C GLY A 91 5.78 4.43 8.43
N MET A 92 5.75 4.72 9.74
CA MET A 92 4.65 4.29 10.62
C MET A 92 3.35 5.05 10.32
N ALA A 93 3.43 6.36 10.08
CA ALA A 93 2.29 7.18 9.68
C ALA A 93 1.72 6.70 8.33
N THR A 94 2.58 6.39 7.36
CA THR A 94 2.18 5.82 6.07
C THR A 94 1.49 4.47 6.26
N ALA A 95 2.08 3.54 6.99
CA ALA A 95 1.50 2.22 7.26
C ALA A 95 0.13 2.34 7.95
N ASN A 96 -0.02 3.24 8.90
CA ASN A 96 -1.29 3.46 9.61
C ASN A 96 -2.38 4.00 8.69
N SER A 97 -2.05 5.00 7.88
CA SER A 97 -2.98 5.61 6.92
C SER A 97 -3.40 4.61 5.81
N GLU A 98 -2.45 3.80 5.33
CA GLU A 98 -2.69 2.80 4.29
C GLU A 98 -3.32 1.50 4.81
N GLY A 99 -3.51 1.35 6.13
CA GLY A 99 -4.05 0.12 6.70
C GLY A 99 -3.10 -1.08 6.59
N ASP A 100 -1.79 -0.84 6.68
CA ASP A 100 -0.77 -1.89 6.63
C ASP A 100 -0.37 -2.30 8.05
N PRO A 101 -0.52 -3.55 8.45
CA PRO A 101 -0.12 -3.95 9.79
C PRO A 101 1.42 -3.95 9.94
N VAL A 102 1.91 -3.12 10.86
CA VAL A 102 3.34 -2.99 11.20
C VAL A 102 3.50 -2.91 12.71
N VAL A 103 4.45 -3.65 13.26
CA VAL A 103 4.92 -3.49 14.64
C VAL A 103 6.34 -2.95 14.61
N ALA A 104 6.55 -1.78 15.20
CA ALA A 104 7.89 -1.22 15.38
C ALA A 104 8.33 -1.37 16.84
N LEU A 105 9.53 -1.88 17.02
CA LEU A 105 10.22 -2.01 18.31
C LEU A 105 11.36 -1.00 18.34
N GLY A 106 11.26 0.00 19.20
CA GLY A 106 12.25 1.06 19.33
C GLY A 106 13.00 1.00 20.67
N GLY A 107 14.32 1.02 20.64
CA GLY A 107 15.13 1.14 21.83
C GLY A 107 14.86 2.46 22.57
N ALA A 108 15.05 2.46 23.89
CA ALA A 108 14.98 3.66 24.71
C ALA A 108 16.11 3.68 25.75
N VAL A 109 16.40 4.86 26.29
CA VAL A 109 17.34 4.99 27.41
C VAL A 109 16.82 4.23 28.62
N LYS A 110 17.71 3.90 29.56
CA LYS A 110 17.32 3.23 30.82
C LYS A 110 16.24 4.04 31.55
N ARG A 111 15.29 3.40 32.18
CA ARG A 111 14.18 4.04 32.91
C ARG A 111 14.66 5.05 33.93
N ALA A 112 15.76 4.75 34.64
CA ALA A 112 16.36 5.65 35.60
C ALA A 112 16.99 6.93 35.00
N ASP A 113 17.21 6.93 33.67
CA ASP A 113 17.83 8.05 32.95
C ASP A 113 16.82 8.93 32.21
N LYS A 114 15.54 8.56 32.17
CA LYS A 114 14.50 9.28 31.40
C LYS A 114 14.29 10.73 31.83
N ALA A 115 14.42 11.01 33.15
CA ALA A 115 14.29 12.36 33.67
C ALA A 115 15.59 13.19 33.51
N LYS A 116 16.63 12.62 32.95
CA LYS A 116 17.94 13.26 32.77
C LYS A 116 18.13 13.65 31.30
N GLN A 117 18.95 14.67 31.07
CA GLN A 117 19.41 15.02 29.72
C GLN A 117 20.56 14.09 29.28
N VAL A 118 20.21 12.85 28.97
CA VAL A 118 21.17 11.87 28.49
C VAL A 118 21.09 11.72 26.97
N HIS A 119 22.14 11.17 26.39
CA HIS A 119 22.27 10.93 24.97
C HIS A 119 21.11 10.09 24.42
N GLN A 120 20.45 10.55 23.34
CA GLN A 120 19.31 9.90 22.67
C GLN A 120 18.04 9.72 23.54
N SER A 121 17.87 10.52 24.59
CA SER A 121 16.62 10.53 25.37
C SER A 121 15.52 11.26 24.60
N MET A 122 14.39 10.59 24.40
CA MET A 122 13.20 11.12 23.72
C MET A 122 11.94 10.50 24.31
N ASP A 123 10.84 11.24 24.32
CA ASP A 123 9.51 10.68 24.58
C ASP A 123 8.95 10.07 23.29
N THR A 124 9.39 8.85 23.01
CA THR A 124 9.00 8.14 21.80
C THR A 124 7.52 7.73 21.81
N VAL A 125 6.93 7.45 22.97
CA VAL A 125 5.50 7.12 23.07
C VAL A 125 4.64 8.32 22.66
N ALA A 126 4.95 9.52 23.16
CA ALA A 126 4.25 10.74 22.74
C ALA A 126 4.41 11.01 21.23
N MET A 127 5.60 10.73 20.67
CA MET A 127 5.84 10.90 19.22
C MET A 127 5.03 9.94 18.35
N PHE A 128 4.87 8.70 18.77
CA PHE A 128 4.17 7.68 17.98
C PHE A 128 2.66 7.62 18.23
N SER A 129 2.16 8.11 19.37
CA SER A 129 0.73 8.07 19.71
C SER A 129 -0.19 8.65 18.63
N PRO A 130 0.09 9.80 17.98
CA PRO A 130 -0.79 10.35 16.95
C PRO A 130 -0.72 9.66 15.60
N VAL A 131 0.28 8.82 15.36
CA VAL A 131 0.53 8.20 14.04
C VAL A 131 0.42 6.67 14.05
N THR A 132 0.04 6.07 15.19
CA THR A 132 -0.12 4.62 15.33
C THR A 132 -1.41 4.27 16.08
N LYS A 133 -1.89 3.04 15.94
CA LYS A 133 -3.04 2.51 16.70
C LYS A 133 -2.71 2.18 18.16
N TYR A 134 -1.42 1.97 18.43
CA TYR A 134 -0.92 1.53 19.75
C TYR A 134 0.49 2.04 19.91
N ALA A 135 0.76 2.76 20.99
CA ALA A 135 2.10 3.23 21.33
C ALA A 135 2.30 3.09 22.84
N VAL A 136 3.19 2.19 23.26
CA VAL A 136 3.40 1.87 24.67
C VAL A 136 4.89 1.66 24.95
N GLU A 137 5.32 2.05 26.15
CA GLU A 137 6.62 1.67 26.67
C GLU A 137 6.51 0.52 27.66
N VAL A 138 7.44 -0.43 27.56
CA VAL A 138 7.54 -1.54 28.52
C VAL A 138 8.21 -1.07 29.80
N THR A 139 7.49 -1.15 30.90
CA THR A 139 7.96 -0.68 32.20
C THR A 139 8.58 -1.77 33.10
N ALA A 140 8.34 -3.04 32.77
CA ALA A 140 8.87 -4.20 33.51
C ALA A 140 9.28 -5.32 32.54
N PRO A 141 10.41 -6.03 32.79
CA PRO A 141 10.86 -7.13 31.92
C PRO A 141 9.80 -8.22 31.72
N ASP A 142 9.08 -8.60 32.76
CA ASP A 142 8.07 -9.67 32.70
C ASP A 142 6.83 -9.31 31.88
N ALA A 143 6.58 -7.99 31.60
CA ALA A 143 5.49 -7.52 30.75
C ALA A 143 5.85 -7.51 29.26
N LEU A 144 7.09 -7.81 28.87
CA LEU A 144 7.55 -7.74 27.47
C LEU A 144 6.68 -8.55 26.50
N ALA A 145 6.42 -9.83 26.86
CA ALA A 145 5.63 -10.71 26.00
C ALA A 145 4.20 -10.21 25.82
N GLU A 146 3.57 -9.69 26.87
CA GLU A 146 2.20 -9.17 26.85
C GLU A 146 2.10 -7.91 25.99
N VAL A 147 3.02 -6.96 26.17
CA VAL A 147 3.03 -5.70 25.42
C VAL A 147 3.30 -5.94 23.93
N VAL A 148 4.29 -6.80 23.60
CA VAL A 148 4.58 -7.15 22.20
C VAL A 148 3.38 -7.89 21.58
N SER A 149 2.78 -8.87 22.27
CA SER A 149 1.60 -9.58 21.77
C SER A 149 0.43 -8.62 21.50
N ASN A 150 0.18 -7.67 22.41
CA ASN A 150 -0.88 -6.66 22.23
C ASN A 150 -0.58 -5.69 21.08
N ALA A 151 0.69 -5.37 20.80
CA ALA A 151 1.07 -4.56 19.65
C ALA A 151 0.71 -5.27 18.32
N PHE A 152 1.02 -6.57 18.19
CA PHE A 152 0.59 -7.36 17.02
C PHE A 152 -0.93 -7.40 16.90
N ARG A 153 -1.63 -7.65 18.00
CA ARG A 153 -3.10 -7.67 18.02
C ARG A 153 -3.68 -6.33 17.60
N ALA A 154 -3.16 -5.21 18.11
CA ALA A 154 -3.60 -3.87 17.74
C ALA A 154 -3.33 -3.56 16.27
N ALA A 155 -2.16 -3.96 15.74
CA ALA A 155 -1.81 -3.75 14.34
C ALA A 155 -2.70 -4.52 13.36
N GLU A 156 -3.12 -5.75 13.71
CA GLU A 156 -3.83 -6.67 12.82
C GLU A 156 -5.36 -6.60 12.93
N GLN A 157 -5.94 -6.13 14.04
CA GLN A 157 -7.39 -6.15 14.26
C GLN A 157 -8.14 -4.97 13.64
N GLY A 158 -9.42 -5.19 13.26
CA GLY A 158 -10.25 -4.19 12.61
C GLY A 158 -9.63 -3.73 11.29
N ARG A 159 -9.62 -2.40 11.03
CA ARG A 159 -8.76 -1.88 9.97
C ARG A 159 -7.31 -1.99 10.43
N PRO A 160 -6.45 -2.73 9.74
CA PRO A 160 -5.06 -2.88 10.14
C PRO A 160 -4.31 -1.54 10.16
N GLY A 161 -3.15 -1.49 10.80
CA GLY A 161 -2.33 -0.28 10.89
C GLY A 161 -1.07 -0.51 11.69
N SER A 162 -0.39 0.55 12.07
CA SER A 162 0.88 0.48 12.77
C SER A 162 0.74 0.48 14.29
N ALA A 163 1.69 -0.16 14.98
CA ALA A 163 1.85 -0.19 16.42
C ALA A 163 3.31 0.02 16.80
N PHE A 164 3.56 0.71 17.90
CA PHE A 164 4.91 1.02 18.39
C PHE A 164 5.10 0.54 19.82
N VAL A 165 6.24 -0.08 20.11
CA VAL A 165 6.67 -0.49 21.45
C VAL A 165 8.03 0.12 21.76
N SER A 166 8.09 0.92 22.80
CA SER A 166 9.33 1.46 23.36
C SER A 166 9.96 0.45 24.32
N LEU A 167 11.21 0.11 24.08
CA LEU A 167 11.98 -0.91 24.81
C LEU A 167 13.14 -0.23 25.56
N PRO A 168 12.98 0.12 26.85
CA PRO A 168 14.10 0.66 27.65
C PRO A 168 15.25 -0.34 27.75
N GLN A 169 16.49 0.16 27.63
CA GLN A 169 17.69 -0.68 27.63
C GLN A 169 17.78 -1.59 28.85
N ASP A 170 17.52 -1.06 30.06
CA ASP A 170 17.56 -1.86 31.30
C ASP A 170 16.45 -2.91 31.40
N VAL A 171 15.38 -2.78 30.60
CA VAL A 171 14.31 -3.78 30.50
C VAL A 171 14.74 -4.94 29.60
N VAL A 172 15.36 -4.66 28.44
CA VAL A 172 15.82 -5.72 27.53
C VAL A 172 17.10 -6.41 28.00
N ASP A 173 17.98 -5.69 28.71
CA ASP A 173 19.21 -6.25 29.30
C ASP A 173 18.96 -7.00 30.61
N GLY A 174 17.85 -6.69 31.29
CA GLY A 174 17.52 -7.21 32.61
C GLY A 174 17.11 -8.69 32.60
N PRO A 175 17.24 -9.38 33.75
CA PRO A 175 16.74 -10.73 33.91
C PRO A 175 15.21 -10.75 33.78
N VAL A 176 14.68 -11.86 33.27
CA VAL A 176 13.25 -12.05 33.01
C VAL A 176 12.78 -13.42 33.51
N SER A 177 11.57 -13.46 34.08
CA SER A 177 10.85 -14.68 34.43
C SER A 177 9.54 -14.87 33.66
N GLY A 178 9.22 -13.94 32.75
CA GLY A 178 8.01 -13.94 31.94
C GLY A 178 7.90 -15.15 31.02
N LYS A 179 6.70 -15.35 30.47
CA LYS A 179 6.41 -16.47 29.54
C LYS A 179 5.98 -15.92 28.19
N VAL A 180 6.37 -16.62 27.12
CA VAL A 180 5.87 -16.35 25.77
C VAL A 180 4.36 -16.62 25.72
N LEU A 181 3.64 -15.71 25.08
CA LEU A 181 2.22 -15.86 24.80
C LEU A 181 2.00 -16.45 23.41
N PRO A 182 1.05 -17.38 23.24
CA PRO A 182 0.71 -17.87 21.91
C PRO A 182 0.16 -16.73 21.04
N ALA A 183 0.41 -16.79 19.74
CA ALA A 183 -0.22 -15.85 18.80
C ALA A 183 -1.74 -15.99 18.85
N SER A 184 -2.43 -15.01 19.38
CA SER A 184 -3.90 -15.03 19.50
C SER A 184 -4.63 -14.53 18.27
N GLY A 185 -3.93 -13.96 17.28
CA GLY A 185 -4.52 -13.37 16.08
C GLY A 185 -5.59 -12.30 16.36
N ALA A 186 -6.09 -11.66 15.30
CA ALA A 186 -7.26 -10.80 15.41
C ALA A 186 -8.53 -11.65 15.66
N PRO A 187 -9.47 -11.17 16.49
CA PRO A 187 -10.74 -11.85 16.67
C PRO A 187 -11.47 -11.98 15.32
N GLN A 188 -12.04 -13.16 15.07
CA GLN A 188 -12.91 -13.33 13.90
C GLN A 188 -14.23 -12.61 14.14
N MET A 189 -14.64 -11.79 13.19
CA MET A 189 -15.95 -11.12 13.19
C MET A 189 -16.95 -11.98 12.42
N GLY A 190 -18.20 -11.97 12.85
CA GLY A 190 -19.31 -12.48 12.05
C GLY A 190 -19.65 -11.51 10.92
N ALA A 191 -20.45 -11.96 9.95
CA ALA A 191 -21.08 -11.06 8.97
C ALA A 191 -21.94 -10.02 9.69
N ALA A 192 -22.26 -8.93 9.01
CA ALA A 192 -23.23 -7.95 9.49
C ALA A 192 -24.59 -8.61 9.80
N PRO A 193 -25.46 -7.98 10.62
CA PRO A 193 -26.78 -8.50 10.96
C PRO A 193 -27.65 -8.78 9.72
N ASP A 194 -28.41 -9.87 9.76
CA ASP A 194 -29.19 -10.34 8.60
C ASP A 194 -30.27 -9.33 8.18
N ASP A 195 -30.93 -8.68 9.14
CA ASP A 195 -31.95 -7.65 8.90
C ASP A 195 -31.38 -6.43 8.14
N ALA A 196 -30.16 -6.01 8.49
CA ALA A 196 -29.47 -4.94 7.79
C ALA A 196 -29.05 -5.37 6.36
N ILE A 197 -28.61 -6.61 6.18
CA ILE A 197 -28.30 -7.18 4.85
C ILE A 197 -29.55 -7.24 3.98
N ASP A 198 -30.70 -7.68 4.54
CA ASP A 198 -32.01 -7.71 3.87
C ASP A 198 -32.48 -6.31 3.47
N GLN A 199 -32.21 -5.30 4.31
CA GLN A 199 -32.49 -3.90 3.98
C GLN A 199 -31.69 -3.45 2.77
N VAL A 200 -30.40 -3.74 2.72
CA VAL A 200 -29.55 -3.39 1.56
C VAL A 200 -29.97 -4.14 0.31
N ALA A 201 -30.34 -5.43 0.40
CA ALA A 201 -30.87 -6.18 -0.74
C ALA A 201 -32.13 -5.54 -1.33
N LYS A 202 -33.05 -5.04 -0.46
CA LYS A 202 -34.25 -4.29 -0.90
C LYS A 202 -33.89 -2.95 -1.56
N LEU A 203 -32.90 -2.21 -1.03
CA LEU A 203 -32.42 -0.97 -1.65
C LEU A 203 -31.86 -1.25 -3.06
N ILE A 204 -31.07 -2.31 -3.21
CA ILE A 204 -30.54 -2.74 -4.52
C ILE A 204 -31.68 -3.05 -5.50
N ALA A 205 -32.72 -3.76 -5.05
CA ALA A 205 -33.88 -4.13 -5.88
C ALA A 205 -34.67 -2.91 -6.38
N GLN A 206 -34.65 -1.81 -5.65
CA GLN A 206 -35.40 -0.58 -5.95
C GLN A 206 -34.58 0.44 -6.74
N ALA A 207 -33.24 0.36 -6.66
CA ALA A 207 -32.34 1.32 -7.28
C ALA A 207 -32.34 1.20 -8.82
N LYS A 208 -32.27 2.34 -9.50
CA LYS A 208 -32.17 2.43 -10.96
C LYS A 208 -30.72 2.41 -11.44
N ASN A 209 -29.83 3.04 -10.68
CA ASN A 209 -28.42 3.18 -10.99
C ASN A 209 -27.56 2.88 -9.74
N PRO A 210 -27.62 1.66 -9.17
CA PRO A 210 -26.73 1.29 -8.08
C PRO A 210 -25.30 1.16 -8.58
N ILE A 211 -24.33 1.49 -7.71
CA ILE A 211 -22.89 1.32 -8.01
C ILE A 211 -22.14 0.83 -6.76
N PHE A 212 -21.15 -0.04 -6.95
CA PHE A 212 -20.17 -0.36 -5.93
C PHE A 212 -18.96 0.58 -6.01
N LEU A 213 -18.59 1.20 -4.89
CA LEU A 213 -17.33 1.91 -4.69
C LEU A 213 -16.43 1.06 -3.78
N LEU A 214 -15.31 0.58 -4.35
CA LEU A 214 -14.37 -0.28 -3.63
C LEU A 214 -13.22 0.51 -3.05
N GLY A 215 -12.95 0.31 -1.76
CA GLY A 215 -11.74 0.78 -1.11
C GLY A 215 -10.71 -0.34 -0.86
N LEU A 216 -9.63 0.03 -0.20
CA LEU A 216 -8.47 -0.84 0.06
C LEU A 216 -8.86 -2.20 0.66
N MET A 217 -9.79 -2.21 1.65
CA MET A 217 -10.17 -3.46 2.32
C MET A 217 -10.88 -4.44 1.39
N ALA A 218 -11.57 -3.96 0.34
CA ALA A 218 -12.15 -4.83 -0.69
C ALA A 218 -11.07 -5.61 -1.49
N SER A 219 -9.82 -5.13 -1.51
CA SER A 219 -8.71 -5.79 -2.20
C SER A 219 -8.03 -6.90 -1.37
N GLN A 220 -8.45 -7.15 -0.13
CA GLN A 220 -7.99 -8.34 0.60
C GLN A 220 -8.44 -9.61 -0.12
N PRO A 221 -7.63 -10.70 -0.13
CA PRO A 221 -7.92 -11.87 -0.95
C PRO A 221 -9.31 -12.47 -0.74
N GLU A 222 -9.74 -12.66 0.52
CA GLU A 222 -11.06 -13.25 0.83
C GLU A 222 -12.20 -12.28 0.48
N ASN A 223 -12.03 -10.98 0.75
CA ASN A 223 -13.00 -9.95 0.39
C ASN A 223 -13.16 -9.84 -1.13
N SER A 224 -12.04 -9.85 -1.87
CA SER A 224 -12.06 -9.85 -3.35
C SER A 224 -12.77 -11.08 -3.92
N LYS A 225 -12.59 -12.25 -3.31
CA LYS A 225 -13.26 -13.48 -3.73
C LYS A 225 -14.77 -13.39 -3.51
N ALA A 226 -15.22 -12.89 -2.37
CA ALA A 226 -16.63 -12.67 -2.08
C ALA A 226 -17.25 -11.57 -2.98
N LEU A 227 -16.51 -10.47 -3.20
CA LEU A 227 -16.91 -9.39 -4.10
C LEU A 227 -17.14 -9.91 -5.54
N ARG A 228 -16.24 -10.73 -6.07
CA ARG A 228 -16.36 -11.28 -7.43
C ARG A 228 -17.64 -12.11 -7.60
N ARG A 229 -18.00 -12.93 -6.60
CA ARG A 229 -19.29 -13.64 -6.57
C ARG A 229 -20.47 -12.68 -6.57
N LEU A 230 -20.43 -11.63 -5.76
CA LEU A 230 -21.47 -10.62 -5.72
C LEU A 230 -21.63 -9.91 -7.08
N LEU A 231 -20.52 -9.59 -7.76
CA LEU A 231 -20.54 -8.99 -9.10
C LEU A 231 -21.15 -9.92 -10.16
N GLU A 232 -20.86 -11.23 -10.09
CA GLU A 232 -21.43 -12.26 -10.97
C GLU A 232 -22.93 -12.43 -10.79
N THR A 233 -23.44 -12.26 -9.56
CA THR A 233 -24.86 -12.38 -9.22
C THR A 233 -25.62 -11.11 -9.57
N SER A 234 -25.13 -9.94 -9.13
CA SER A 234 -25.86 -8.67 -9.18
C SER A 234 -25.81 -7.95 -10.52
N HIS A 235 -24.70 -8.09 -11.25
CA HIS A 235 -24.41 -7.30 -12.46
C HIS A 235 -24.31 -5.78 -12.23
N ILE A 236 -24.16 -5.32 -11.01
CA ILE A 236 -24.01 -3.91 -10.66
C ILE A 236 -22.65 -3.39 -11.17
N PRO A 237 -22.61 -2.18 -11.77
CA PRO A 237 -21.36 -1.51 -12.11
C PRO A 237 -20.48 -1.30 -10.89
N VAL A 238 -19.17 -1.28 -11.09
CA VAL A 238 -18.21 -1.13 -10.02
C VAL A 238 -17.10 -0.16 -10.41
N THR A 239 -16.75 0.71 -9.47
CA THR A 239 -15.53 1.52 -9.53
C THR A 239 -14.69 1.28 -8.28
N SER A 240 -13.42 1.65 -8.30
CA SER A 240 -12.56 1.46 -7.15
C SER A 240 -11.65 2.66 -6.90
N THR A 241 -11.21 2.82 -5.67
CA THR A 241 -10.06 3.68 -5.39
C THR A 241 -8.78 3.07 -5.99
N TYR A 242 -7.70 3.85 -6.01
CA TYR A 242 -6.40 3.37 -6.51
C TYR A 242 -5.88 2.19 -5.68
N GLN A 243 -6.07 2.22 -4.35
CA GLN A 243 -5.61 1.19 -3.42
C GLN A 243 -6.35 -0.15 -3.56
N ALA A 244 -7.58 -0.13 -4.07
CA ALA A 244 -8.35 -1.34 -4.34
C ALA A 244 -8.00 -2.02 -5.68
N ALA A 245 -6.89 -1.63 -6.31
CA ALA A 245 -6.42 -2.20 -7.57
C ALA A 245 -6.30 -3.75 -7.50
N GLY A 246 -6.91 -4.44 -8.46
CA GLY A 246 -6.91 -5.91 -8.54
C GLY A 246 -8.07 -6.60 -7.80
N ALA A 247 -8.94 -5.86 -7.10
CA ALA A 247 -10.14 -6.44 -6.48
C ALA A 247 -11.09 -7.03 -7.55
N VAL A 248 -11.27 -6.33 -8.67
CA VAL A 248 -12.07 -6.79 -9.81
C VAL A 248 -11.20 -7.66 -10.73
N ASN A 249 -11.67 -8.88 -11.04
CA ASN A 249 -11.00 -9.80 -11.97
C ASN A 249 -11.36 -9.53 -13.44
N GLN A 250 -10.71 -10.25 -14.34
CA GLN A 250 -10.92 -10.10 -15.78
C GLN A 250 -12.35 -10.44 -16.22
N ASP A 251 -12.98 -11.44 -15.60
CA ASP A 251 -14.34 -11.90 -15.95
C ASP A 251 -15.40 -10.82 -15.66
N ASN A 252 -15.18 -10.02 -14.62
CA ASN A 252 -16.05 -8.91 -14.22
C ASN A 252 -15.65 -7.55 -14.80
N PHE A 253 -14.61 -7.50 -15.66
CA PHE A 253 -14.04 -6.24 -16.11
C PHE A 253 -14.95 -5.41 -17.02
N SER A 254 -15.91 -6.01 -17.69
CA SER A 254 -16.92 -5.30 -18.50
C SER A 254 -17.82 -4.36 -17.68
N ARG A 255 -17.92 -4.60 -16.35
CA ARG A 255 -18.69 -3.76 -15.41
C ARG A 255 -17.80 -2.78 -14.65
N PHE A 256 -16.49 -2.87 -14.83
CA PHE A 256 -15.54 -2.03 -14.13
C PHE A 256 -15.38 -0.69 -14.83
N ALA A 257 -15.83 0.38 -14.19
CA ALA A 257 -15.76 1.75 -14.70
C ALA A 257 -14.38 2.41 -14.54
N GLY A 258 -13.39 1.66 -14.07
CA GLY A 258 -12.05 2.18 -13.81
C GLY A 258 -11.84 2.62 -12.37
N ARG A 259 -10.66 3.20 -12.11
CA ARG A 259 -10.29 3.67 -10.78
C ARG A 259 -10.54 5.17 -10.66
N VAL A 260 -11.02 5.57 -9.49
CA VAL A 260 -11.26 6.97 -9.09
C VAL A 260 -10.29 7.37 -7.98
N GLY A 261 -10.05 8.66 -7.82
CA GLY A 261 -9.13 9.18 -6.80
C GLY A 261 -8.93 10.69 -6.95
N LEU A 262 -8.05 11.12 -7.83
CA LEU A 262 -7.79 12.53 -8.07
C LEU A 262 -8.58 13.05 -9.28
N PHE A 263 -9.03 14.31 -9.21
CA PHE A 263 -9.59 15.13 -10.31
C PHE A 263 -11.02 14.82 -10.78
N ASN A 264 -11.77 13.92 -10.17
CA ASN A 264 -13.21 13.68 -10.40
C ASN A 264 -13.63 13.76 -11.88
N ASN A 265 -12.97 13.02 -12.76
CA ASN A 265 -13.19 13.10 -14.21
C ASN A 265 -13.08 11.75 -14.94
N GLN A 266 -13.16 10.66 -14.19
CA GLN A 266 -13.09 9.31 -14.73
C GLN A 266 -14.50 8.75 -15.02
N ALA A 267 -14.58 7.64 -15.75
CA ALA A 267 -15.85 6.95 -15.99
C ALA A 267 -16.53 6.51 -14.67
N GLY A 268 -15.74 6.11 -13.67
CA GLY A 268 -16.24 5.80 -12.33
C GLY A 268 -16.91 7.01 -11.65
N ASP A 269 -16.32 8.21 -11.79
CA ASP A 269 -16.91 9.44 -11.25
C ASP A 269 -18.23 9.78 -11.92
N ARG A 270 -18.32 9.60 -13.24
CA ARG A 270 -19.58 9.79 -14.00
C ARG A 270 -20.68 8.83 -13.53
N LEU A 271 -20.32 7.57 -13.20
CA LEU A 271 -21.29 6.63 -12.64
C LEU A 271 -21.68 6.97 -11.22
N LEU A 272 -20.75 7.43 -10.36
CA LEU A 272 -21.04 7.90 -9.01
C LEU A 272 -22.00 9.09 -9.02
N GLN A 273 -21.81 10.03 -9.97
CA GLN A 273 -22.72 11.17 -10.15
C GLN A 273 -24.13 10.78 -10.66
N LEU A 274 -24.22 9.68 -11.43
CA LEU A 274 -25.49 9.15 -11.95
C LEU A 274 -26.24 8.31 -10.91
N ALA A 275 -25.54 7.81 -9.88
CA ALA A 275 -26.04 6.82 -8.95
C ALA A 275 -27.17 7.37 -8.07
N ASP A 276 -28.21 6.56 -7.84
CA ASP A 276 -29.23 6.72 -6.80
C ASP A 276 -28.95 5.85 -5.56
N LEU A 277 -27.99 4.90 -5.66
CA LEU A 277 -27.50 4.07 -4.57
C LEU A 277 -26.00 3.84 -4.74
N VAL A 278 -25.19 4.25 -3.76
CA VAL A 278 -23.76 3.98 -3.71
C VAL A 278 -23.46 3.04 -2.54
N ILE A 279 -22.87 1.89 -2.85
CA ILE A 279 -22.48 0.88 -1.87
C ILE A 279 -20.96 0.88 -1.75
N CYS A 280 -20.46 1.48 -0.67
CA CYS A 280 -19.04 1.57 -0.36
C CYS A 280 -18.59 0.28 0.33
N ILE A 281 -17.61 -0.43 -0.23
CA ILE A 281 -17.12 -1.71 0.29
C ILE A 281 -15.65 -1.57 0.67
N GLY A 282 -15.36 -1.68 1.99
CA GLY A 282 -14.00 -1.57 2.51
C GLY A 282 -13.32 -0.25 2.16
N TYR A 283 -14.09 0.82 2.07
CA TYR A 283 -13.70 2.16 1.65
C TYR A 283 -13.45 3.07 2.86
N SER A 284 -12.45 3.92 2.74
CA SER A 284 -12.17 4.99 3.71
C SER A 284 -12.10 6.34 3.00
N PRO A 285 -12.65 7.43 3.60
CA PRO A 285 -12.58 8.77 3.03
C PRO A 285 -11.18 9.26 2.66
N VAL A 286 -10.14 8.78 3.35
CA VAL A 286 -8.73 9.11 3.04
C VAL A 286 -8.28 8.63 1.67
N GLU A 287 -8.96 7.63 1.10
CA GLU A 287 -8.60 7.07 -0.21
C GLU A 287 -9.12 7.92 -1.38
N TYR A 288 -10.29 8.48 -1.24
CA TYR A 288 -10.90 9.40 -2.19
C TYR A 288 -11.92 10.27 -1.46
N GLU A 289 -11.66 11.54 -1.32
CA GLU A 289 -12.45 12.49 -0.54
C GLU A 289 -13.93 12.48 -0.97
N PRO A 290 -14.89 12.21 -0.05
CA PRO A 290 -16.32 12.13 -0.38
C PRO A 290 -16.89 13.40 -1.02
N ALA A 291 -16.38 14.57 -0.64
CA ALA A 291 -16.79 15.85 -1.25
C ALA A 291 -16.57 15.89 -2.78
N MET A 292 -15.65 15.06 -3.31
CA MET A 292 -15.36 15.00 -4.74
C MET A 292 -16.38 14.19 -5.52
N TRP A 293 -16.98 13.15 -4.93
CA TRP A 293 -17.81 12.20 -5.67
C TRP A 293 -19.27 12.14 -5.18
N ASN A 294 -19.53 12.47 -3.92
CA ASN A 294 -20.87 12.41 -3.36
C ASN A 294 -21.59 13.76 -3.55
N SER A 295 -22.55 13.79 -4.47
CA SER A 295 -23.43 14.95 -4.72
C SER A 295 -24.53 15.13 -3.67
N GLY A 296 -24.70 14.17 -2.73
CA GLY A 296 -25.78 14.17 -1.74
C GLY A 296 -27.13 13.67 -2.25
N ASN A 297 -27.19 13.12 -3.47
CA ASN A 297 -28.45 12.68 -4.09
C ASN A 297 -28.66 11.15 -4.00
N ALA A 298 -27.63 10.38 -3.66
CA ALA A 298 -27.68 8.94 -3.59
C ALA A 298 -27.84 8.46 -2.15
N THR A 299 -28.60 7.37 -1.96
CA THR A 299 -28.55 6.58 -0.72
C THR A 299 -27.17 5.96 -0.56
N LEU A 300 -26.58 6.08 0.62
CA LEU A 300 -25.26 5.56 0.93
C LEU A 300 -25.33 4.31 1.80
N VAL A 301 -24.63 3.27 1.40
CA VAL A 301 -24.41 2.05 2.18
C VAL A 301 -22.93 1.89 2.46
N HIS A 302 -22.57 1.64 3.72
CA HIS A 302 -21.21 1.38 4.17
C HIS A 302 -21.04 -0.09 4.57
N ILE A 303 -20.11 -0.81 3.96
CA ILE A 303 -19.80 -2.22 4.30
C ILE A 303 -18.32 -2.28 4.70
N ASP A 304 -18.05 -2.42 5.98
CA ASP A 304 -16.68 -2.47 6.51
C ASP A 304 -16.61 -3.24 7.83
N VAL A 305 -15.39 -3.48 8.33
CA VAL A 305 -15.12 -4.04 9.67
C VAL A 305 -15.27 -3.00 10.79
N LEU A 306 -15.36 -1.74 10.47
CA LEU A 306 -15.57 -0.61 11.39
C LEU A 306 -16.76 0.21 10.92
N PRO A 307 -17.46 0.92 11.86
CA PRO A 307 -18.42 1.95 11.49
C PRO A 307 -17.78 3.04 10.64
N ALA A 308 -18.56 3.69 9.82
CA ALA A 308 -18.12 4.83 9.04
C ALA A 308 -17.62 5.96 9.95
N TYR A 309 -16.56 6.65 9.49
CA TYR A 309 -16.21 7.95 10.06
C TYR A 309 -17.14 8.99 9.43
N GLU A 310 -18.09 9.48 10.21
CA GLU A 310 -19.08 10.44 9.72
C GLU A 310 -18.45 11.80 9.44
N GLU A 311 -18.73 12.32 8.26
CA GLU A 311 -18.40 13.69 7.88
C GLU A 311 -19.52 14.28 7.01
N ARG A 312 -19.49 15.59 6.77
CA ARG A 312 -20.54 16.32 6.04
C ARG A 312 -20.96 15.65 4.72
N ASN A 313 -20.01 15.06 3.99
CA ASN A 313 -20.26 14.45 2.69
C ASN A 313 -20.29 12.91 2.74
N TYR A 314 -20.19 12.31 3.93
CA TYR A 314 -20.21 10.86 4.11
C TYR A 314 -20.92 10.47 5.40
N THR A 315 -22.24 10.39 5.32
CA THR A 315 -23.12 9.92 6.38
C THR A 315 -23.97 8.79 5.80
N PRO A 316 -23.56 7.52 5.96
CA PRO A 316 -24.29 6.38 5.41
C PRO A 316 -25.72 6.25 5.98
N ASP A 317 -26.67 5.94 5.10
CA ASP A 317 -28.07 5.63 5.48
C ASP A 317 -28.17 4.24 6.11
N VAL A 318 -27.27 3.31 5.70
CA VAL A 318 -27.19 1.94 6.24
C VAL A 318 -25.73 1.54 6.38
N GLU A 319 -25.39 0.98 7.55
CA GLU A 319 -24.07 0.43 7.82
C GLU A 319 -24.12 -1.07 8.05
N LEU A 320 -23.34 -1.82 7.27
CA LEU A 320 -23.12 -3.25 7.43
C LEU A 320 -21.74 -3.47 8.06
N VAL A 321 -21.67 -3.37 9.40
CA VAL A 321 -20.42 -3.53 10.15
C VAL A 321 -20.23 -5.00 10.52
N GLY A 322 -19.13 -5.60 10.02
CA GLY A 322 -18.82 -7.01 10.25
C GLY A 322 -17.71 -7.52 9.32
N ASP A 323 -17.54 -8.84 9.28
CA ASP A 323 -16.65 -9.46 8.29
C ASP A 323 -17.15 -9.16 6.88
N ILE A 324 -16.32 -8.47 6.09
CA ILE A 324 -16.68 -8.02 4.75
C ILE A 324 -17.01 -9.22 3.86
N ALA A 325 -16.16 -10.25 3.85
CA ALA A 325 -16.35 -11.42 2.99
C ALA A 325 -17.66 -12.17 3.32
N GLY A 326 -17.93 -12.38 4.61
CA GLY A 326 -19.16 -13.01 5.09
C GLY A 326 -20.39 -12.19 4.74
N THR A 327 -20.32 -10.87 4.92
CA THR A 327 -21.42 -9.93 4.59
C THR A 327 -21.70 -9.93 3.08
N LEU A 328 -20.69 -9.85 2.23
CA LEU A 328 -20.85 -9.88 0.77
C LEU A 328 -21.39 -11.23 0.27
N ASN A 329 -20.98 -12.36 0.87
CA ASN A 329 -21.50 -13.67 0.52
C ASN A 329 -23.00 -13.80 0.86
N LYS A 330 -23.43 -13.31 2.03
CA LYS A 330 -24.86 -13.28 2.41
C LYS A 330 -25.65 -12.33 1.50
N LEU A 331 -25.12 -11.14 1.22
CA LEU A 331 -25.77 -10.18 0.33
C LEU A 331 -25.97 -10.77 -1.07
N ALA A 332 -24.96 -11.50 -1.60
CA ALA A 332 -25.05 -12.17 -2.89
C ALA A 332 -26.14 -13.26 -2.93
N GLN A 333 -26.45 -13.90 -1.79
CA GLN A 333 -27.55 -14.90 -1.69
C GLN A 333 -28.94 -14.24 -1.68
N ASN A 334 -29.04 -12.99 -1.19
CA ASN A 334 -30.30 -12.26 -1.05
C ASN A 334 -30.65 -11.42 -2.30
N ILE A 335 -29.74 -11.35 -3.30
CA ILE A 335 -30.03 -10.72 -4.58
C ILE A 335 -30.62 -11.77 -5.53
N ASP A 336 -31.88 -11.60 -5.89
CA ASP A 336 -32.67 -12.54 -6.71
C ASP A 336 -32.77 -12.15 -8.19
N HIS A 337 -32.26 -10.99 -8.56
CA HIS A 337 -32.32 -10.48 -9.93
C HIS A 337 -31.01 -9.79 -10.36
N ARG A 338 -30.77 -9.79 -11.65
CA ARG A 338 -29.63 -9.09 -12.27
C ARG A 338 -30.04 -7.68 -12.67
N LEU A 339 -29.18 -6.72 -12.37
CA LEU A 339 -29.41 -5.34 -12.77
C LEU A 339 -29.44 -5.21 -14.30
N VAL A 340 -30.45 -4.53 -14.82
CA VAL A 340 -30.49 -4.03 -16.19
C VAL A 340 -29.98 -2.59 -16.17
N LEU A 341 -28.86 -2.35 -16.85
CA LEU A 341 -28.24 -1.04 -16.89
C LEU A 341 -29.13 0.00 -17.54
N SER A 342 -29.18 1.20 -16.97
CA SER A 342 -29.74 2.36 -17.65
C SER A 342 -28.96 2.66 -18.95
N PRO A 343 -29.60 3.31 -19.96
CA PRO A 343 -28.88 3.68 -21.19
C PRO A 343 -27.62 4.52 -20.93
N GLN A 344 -27.68 5.44 -19.98
CA GLN A 344 -26.55 6.32 -19.59
C GLN A 344 -25.41 5.51 -18.94
N ALA A 345 -25.71 4.60 -17.99
CA ALA A 345 -24.72 3.76 -17.37
C ALA A 345 -24.04 2.83 -18.39
N ALA A 346 -24.82 2.25 -19.31
CA ALA A 346 -24.30 1.41 -20.38
C ALA A 346 -23.39 2.20 -21.34
N GLU A 347 -23.72 3.45 -21.64
CA GLU A 347 -22.89 4.31 -22.47
C GLU A 347 -21.53 4.61 -21.81
N ILE A 348 -21.52 4.99 -20.51
CA ILE A 348 -20.30 5.27 -19.75
C ILE A 348 -19.36 4.04 -19.76
N LEU A 349 -19.91 2.84 -19.55
CA LEU A 349 -19.11 1.61 -19.59
C LEU A 349 -18.56 1.30 -20.99
N ARG A 350 -19.35 1.54 -22.06
CA ARG A 350 -18.87 1.39 -23.45
C ARG A 350 -17.75 2.39 -23.77
N ASP A 351 -17.88 3.65 -23.36
CA ASP A 351 -16.85 4.67 -23.54
C ASP A 351 -15.54 4.21 -22.85
N ARG A 352 -15.66 3.70 -21.61
CA ARG A 352 -14.51 3.20 -20.87
C ARG A 352 -13.82 2.02 -21.57
N GLN A 353 -14.62 1.09 -22.11
CA GLN A 353 -14.13 -0.04 -22.90
C GLN A 353 -13.41 0.45 -24.16
N HIS A 354 -14.02 1.36 -24.88
CA HIS A 354 -13.45 1.95 -26.11
C HIS A 354 -12.10 2.67 -25.84
N GLN A 355 -12.00 3.42 -24.76
CA GLN A 355 -10.73 4.05 -24.35
C GLN A 355 -9.63 3.03 -24.10
N ARG A 356 -9.95 1.92 -23.45
CA ARG A 356 -9.01 0.83 -23.25
C ARG A 356 -8.51 0.25 -24.56
N GLU A 357 -9.43 -0.11 -25.48
CA GLU A 357 -9.09 -0.67 -26.78
C GLU A 357 -8.26 0.30 -27.63
N LEU A 358 -8.53 1.59 -27.49
CA LEU A 358 -7.76 2.64 -28.17
C LEU A 358 -6.32 2.69 -27.65
N LEU A 359 -6.12 2.66 -26.33
CA LEU A 359 -4.81 2.59 -25.72
C LEU A 359 -4.04 1.33 -26.11
N ASP A 360 -4.70 0.17 -26.09
CA ASP A 360 -4.09 -1.11 -26.46
C ASP A 360 -3.62 -1.12 -27.92
N ARG A 361 -4.37 -0.47 -28.83
CA ARG A 361 -4.05 -0.41 -30.25
C ARG A 361 -3.05 0.67 -30.63
N ARG A 362 -3.12 1.84 -30.01
CA ARG A 362 -2.40 3.04 -30.42
C ARG A 362 -1.33 3.51 -29.44
N GLY A 363 -1.40 3.09 -28.15
CA GLY A 363 -0.43 3.50 -27.14
C GLY A 363 1.02 3.21 -27.55
N ALA A 364 1.25 2.08 -28.22
CA ALA A 364 2.56 1.70 -28.73
C ALA A 364 3.05 2.55 -29.93
N GLN A 365 2.18 3.37 -30.55
CA GLN A 365 2.51 4.20 -31.71
C GLN A 365 2.98 5.62 -31.34
N LEU A 366 2.96 5.96 -30.04
CA LEU A 366 3.48 7.24 -29.54
C LEU A 366 5.02 7.18 -29.54
N ASN A 367 5.66 7.71 -30.56
CA ASN A 367 7.10 7.55 -30.83
C ASN A 367 7.95 8.79 -30.49
N GLN A 368 7.36 9.76 -29.77
CA GLN A 368 8.15 10.90 -29.27
C GLN A 368 9.17 10.48 -28.23
N PHE A 369 10.27 11.21 -28.17
CA PHE A 369 11.31 11.09 -27.16
C PHE A 369 11.63 12.48 -26.56
N ALA A 370 11.59 12.74 -25.23
CA ALA A 370 11.18 11.84 -24.14
C ALA A 370 9.79 11.23 -24.33
N LEU A 371 9.50 10.14 -23.61
CA LEU A 371 8.35 9.28 -23.87
C LEU A 371 7.05 9.82 -23.26
N HIS A 372 5.96 9.68 -23.97
CA HIS A 372 4.63 9.98 -23.42
C HIS A 372 4.23 8.94 -22.35
N PRO A 373 3.62 9.34 -21.21
CA PRO A 373 3.19 8.44 -20.13
C PRO A 373 2.36 7.22 -20.60
N LEU A 374 1.43 7.41 -21.56
CA LEU A 374 0.61 6.30 -22.10
C LEU A 374 1.46 5.24 -22.83
N ARG A 375 2.53 5.65 -23.52
CA ARG A 375 3.48 4.72 -24.14
C ARG A 375 4.16 3.84 -23.10
N ILE A 376 4.62 4.47 -22.00
CA ILE A 376 5.29 3.74 -20.92
C ILE A 376 4.31 2.82 -20.21
N VAL A 377 3.10 3.28 -19.87
CA VAL A 377 2.06 2.45 -19.23
C VAL A 377 1.69 1.26 -20.12
N ARG A 378 1.56 1.46 -21.45
CA ARG A 378 1.27 0.36 -22.38
C ARG A 378 2.39 -0.67 -22.40
N ALA A 379 3.66 -0.25 -22.46
CA ALA A 379 4.80 -1.15 -22.41
C ALA A 379 4.92 -1.87 -21.05
N MET A 380 4.62 -1.16 -19.95
CA MET A 380 4.57 -1.78 -18.62
C MET A 380 3.49 -2.87 -18.53
N GLN A 381 2.34 -2.71 -19.21
CA GLN A 381 1.28 -3.72 -19.19
C GLN A 381 1.74 -5.06 -19.74
N ASP A 382 2.71 -5.09 -20.67
CA ASP A 382 3.25 -6.31 -21.23
C ASP A 382 4.15 -7.09 -20.26
N ILE A 383 4.76 -6.39 -19.29
CA ILE A 383 5.64 -7.00 -18.27
C ILE A 383 4.95 -7.17 -16.91
N VAL A 384 3.86 -6.47 -16.62
CA VAL A 384 3.09 -6.57 -15.37
C VAL A 384 1.88 -7.48 -15.57
N ASN A 385 2.13 -8.78 -15.63
CA ASN A 385 1.11 -9.82 -15.68
C ASN A 385 0.60 -10.17 -14.26
N SER A 386 -0.30 -11.18 -14.13
CA SER A 386 -0.88 -11.59 -12.85
C SER A 386 0.14 -12.09 -11.82
N ASP A 387 1.33 -12.52 -12.24
CA ASP A 387 2.36 -13.07 -11.35
C ASP A 387 3.28 -11.98 -10.77
N VAL A 388 3.32 -10.82 -11.42
CA VAL A 388 4.14 -9.69 -11.00
C VAL A 388 3.41 -8.85 -9.96
N THR A 389 4.07 -8.51 -8.87
CA THR A 389 3.64 -7.46 -7.94
C THR A 389 4.21 -6.12 -8.41
N LEU A 390 3.38 -5.08 -8.42
CA LEU A 390 3.76 -3.72 -8.80
C LEU A 390 3.72 -2.81 -7.57
N THR A 391 4.82 -2.12 -7.29
CA THR A 391 4.86 -1.05 -6.27
C THR A 391 5.02 0.30 -6.94
N VAL A 392 4.22 1.27 -6.55
CA VAL A 392 4.14 2.59 -7.20
C VAL A 392 4.34 3.68 -6.17
N ASP A 393 5.30 4.54 -6.44
CA ASP A 393 5.59 5.75 -5.65
C ASP A 393 4.61 6.89 -5.95
N MET A 394 4.76 8.03 -5.30
CA MET A 394 3.94 9.23 -5.51
C MET A 394 4.57 10.18 -6.52
N GLY A 395 3.77 10.68 -7.46
CA GLY A 395 4.15 11.64 -8.49
C GLY A 395 3.19 11.66 -9.67
N SER A 396 3.46 12.40 -10.72
CA SER A 396 2.60 12.47 -11.92
C SER A 396 2.40 11.09 -12.59
N PHE A 397 3.44 10.26 -12.66
CA PHE A 397 3.37 8.88 -13.19
C PHE A 397 2.35 8.01 -12.44
N HIS A 398 2.18 8.24 -11.14
CA HIS A 398 1.24 7.52 -10.30
C HIS A 398 -0.19 7.59 -10.84
N ILE A 399 -0.63 8.78 -11.30
CA ILE A 399 -1.98 8.97 -11.84
C ILE A 399 -2.14 8.22 -13.16
N TRP A 400 -1.16 8.29 -14.04
CA TRP A 400 -1.17 7.57 -15.32
C TRP A 400 -1.24 6.06 -15.11
N ILE A 401 -0.43 5.52 -14.20
CA ILE A 401 -0.43 4.10 -13.85
C ILE A 401 -1.76 3.71 -13.20
N ALA A 402 -2.22 4.46 -12.19
CA ALA A 402 -3.46 4.16 -11.49
C ALA A 402 -4.68 4.12 -12.43
N ARG A 403 -4.74 5.00 -13.44
CA ARG A 403 -5.86 5.09 -14.39
C ARG A 403 -5.80 4.06 -15.52
N TYR A 404 -4.62 3.79 -16.06
CA TYR A 404 -4.48 3.11 -17.34
C TYR A 404 -3.78 1.75 -17.31
N LEU A 405 -3.08 1.40 -16.22
CA LEU A 405 -2.53 0.05 -16.04
C LEU A 405 -3.58 -0.87 -15.42
N TYR A 406 -3.83 -2.03 -16.03
CA TYR A 406 -4.81 -3.00 -15.56
C TYR A 406 -4.19 -3.99 -14.58
N SER A 407 -4.97 -4.40 -13.59
CA SER A 407 -4.59 -5.42 -12.61
C SER A 407 -5.80 -6.26 -12.25
N PHE A 408 -5.61 -7.58 -12.10
CA PHE A 408 -6.69 -8.55 -11.93
C PHE A 408 -6.49 -9.46 -10.72
N ARG A 409 -5.36 -9.35 -10.04
CA ARG A 409 -5.06 -10.10 -8.82
C ARG A 409 -5.15 -9.17 -7.60
N ALA A 410 -5.86 -9.65 -6.58
CA ALA A 410 -5.93 -8.96 -5.29
C ALA A 410 -4.52 -8.63 -4.76
N ARG A 411 -4.32 -7.43 -4.26
CA ARG A 411 -3.03 -6.93 -3.73
C ARG A 411 -1.88 -6.96 -4.77
N GLN A 412 -2.19 -6.93 -6.06
CA GLN A 412 -1.18 -6.91 -7.11
C GLN A 412 -0.44 -5.57 -7.18
N VAL A 413 -1.15 -4.48 -6.97
CA VAL A 413 -0.60 -3.12 -7.02
C VAL A 413 -0.59 -2.53 -5.62
N MET A 414 0.58 -2.14 -5.17
CA MET A 414 0.78 -1.37 -3.94
C MET A 414 0.99 0.08 -4.32
N ILE A 415 0.08 0.93 -3.89
CA ILE A 415 0.07 2.36 -4.18
C ILE A 415 -0.32 3.11 -2.92
N SER A 416 0.35 4.23 -2.64
CA SER A 416 0.01 5.11 -1.51
C SER A 416 -0.91 6.22 -1.99
N ASN A 417 -1.98 6.46 -1.26
CA ASN A 417 -2.87 7.60 -1.53
C ASN A 417 -3.26 8.36 -0.25
N GLY A 418 -3.19 7.73 0.92
CA GLY A 418 -3.53 8.37 2.19
C GLY A 418 -2.54 9.46 2.59
N GLN A 419 -1.27 9.11 2.79
CA GLN A 419 -0.21 10.08 3.09
C GLN A 419 0.48 10.61 1.84
N GLN A 420 0.26 10.02 0.68
CA GLN A 420 0.92 10.36 -0.58
C GLN A 420 2.46 10.42 -0.46
N THR A 421 3.01 9.47 0.28
CA THR A 421 4.43 9.45 0.64
C THR A 421 5.30 9.11 -0.56
N MET A 422 6.33 9.91 -0.79
CA MET A 422 7.38 9.66 -1.77
C MET A 422 8.46 8.74 -1.20
N GLY A 423 9.20 8.03 -2.07
CA GLY A 423 10.31 7.15 -1.68
C GLY A 423 9.88 5.77 -1.18
N VAL A 424 8.62 5.40 -1.30
CA VAL A 424 8.09 4.13 -0.76
C VAL A 424 8.28 2.93 -1.69
N ALA A 425 8.34 3.16 -3.01
CA ALA A 425 8.21 2.08 -3.99
C ALA A 425 9.33 1.05 -3.92
N LEU A 426 10.60 1.46 -3.88
CA LEU A 426 11.74 0.54 -3.81
C LEU A 426 11.77 -0.26 -2.50
N PRO A 427 11.63 0.35 -1.31
CA PRO A 427 11.51 -0.40 -0.06
C PRO A 427 10.32 -1.38 -0.05
N TRP A 428 9.14 -0.95 -0.55
CA TRP A 428 7.99 -1.85 -0.68
C TRP A 428 8.29 -3.03 -1.61
N ALA A 429 9.00 -2.80 -2.71
CA ALA A 429 9.37 -3.87 -3.63
C ALA A 429 10.28 -4.92 -2.98
N ILE A 430 11.26 -4.49 -2.18
CA ILE A 430 12.14 -5.38 -1.43
C ILE A 430 11.33 -6.19 -0.41
N GLY A 431 10.45 -5.53 0.36
CA GLY A 431 9.56 -6.19 1.32
C GLY A 431 8.60 -7.18 0.64
N ALA A 432 8.01 -6.80 -0.49
CA ALA A 432 7.11 -7.64 -1.28
C ALA A 432 7.83 -8.89 -1.85
N TRP A 433 9.04 -8.72 -2.34
CA TRP A 433 9.87 -9.82 -2.82
C TRP A 433 10.21 -10.81 -1.70
N LEU A 434 10.54 -10.33 -0.51
CA LEU A 434 10.82 -11.20 0.65
C LEU A 434 9.61 -12.05 1.09
N VAL A 435 8.39 -11.63 0.80
CA VAL A 435 7.18 -12.45 1.03
C VAL A 435 7.08 -13.58 0.02
N ASN A 436 7.47 -13.35 -1.24
CA ASN A 436 7.43 -14.36 -2.29
C ASN A 436 8.66 -14.25 -3.21
N PRO A 437 9.81 -14.82 -2.79
CA PRO A 437 11.08 -14.68 -3.51
C PRO A 437 11.09 -15.29 -4.93
N GLU A 438 10.18 -16.22 -5.22
CA GLU A 438 10.05 -16.85 -6.53
C GLU A 438 9.43 -15.90 -7.59
N ARG A 439 8.84 -14.79 -7.16
CA ARG A 439 8.19 -13.83 -8.05
C ARG A 439 9.00 -12.56 -8.21
N LYS A 440 9.08 -12.09 -9.44
CA LYS A 440 9.64 -10.76 -9.71
C LYS A 440 8.70 -9.66 -9.23
N VAL A 441 9.27 -8.61 -8.70
CA VAL A 441 8.55 -7.38 -8.34
C VAL A 441 8.98 -6.27 -9.27
N VAL A 442 8.02 -5.59 -9.86
CA VAL A 442 8.25 -4.34 -10.61
C VAL A 442 7.93 -3.17 -9.69
N SER A 443 8.81 -2.19 -9.66
CA SER A 443 8.70 -1.00 -8.82
C SER A 443 8.82 0.24 -9.68
N VAL A 444 8.07 1.29 -9.40
CA VAL A 444 8.09 2.54 -10.19
C VAL A 444 8.16 3.75 -9.29
N SER A 445 9.07 4.66 -9.61
CA SER A 445 9.15 5.98 -9.00
C SER A 445 9.44 7.05 -10.05
N GLY A 446 9.23 8.33 -9.71
CA GLY A 446 9.91 9.44 -10.34
C GLY A 446 11.35 9.53 -9.83
N ASP A 447 12.18 10.28 -10.52
CA ASP A 447 13.57 10.54 -10.13
C ASP A 447 13.69 11.15 -8.73
N GLY A 448 12.85 12.15 -8.39
CA GLY A 448 12.83 12.76 -7.07
C GLY A 448 12.41 11.79 -5.96
N GLY A 449 11.43 10.92 -6.20
CA GLY A 449 11.00 9.89 -5.24
C GLY A 449 12.04 8.80 -5.06
N PHE A 450 12.65 8.34 -6.14
CA PHE A 450 13.74 7.36 -6.09
C PHE A 450 14.89 7.82 -5.19
N LEU A 451 15.32 9.06 -5.32
CA LEU A 451 16.44 9.60 -4.55
C LEU A 451 16.19 9.64 -3.04
N GLN A 452 14.95 9.60 -2.57
CA GLN A 452 14.61 9.56 -1.14
C GLN A 452 14.87 8.18 -0.50
N SER A 453 14.96 7.11 -1.29
CA SER A 453 15.21 5.74 -0.81
C SER A 453 16.23 4.97 -1.65
N SER A 454 16.93 5.63 -2.54
CA SER A 454 17.88 5.02 -3.50
C SER A 454 19.00 4.23 -2.83
N MET A 455 19.37 4.58 -1.57
CA MET A 455 20.35 3.85 -0.78
C MET A 455 19.94 2.39 -0.53
N GLU A 456 18.66 2.04 -0.62
CA GLU A 456 18.17 0.66 -0.47
C GLU A 456 18.52 -0.23 -1.66
N LEU A 457 19.12 0.32 -2.73
CA LEU A 457 19.77 -0.51 -3.75
C LEU A 457 20.86 -1.40 -3.13
N GLU A 458 21.59 -0.90 -2.11
CA GLU A 458 22.53 -1.76 -1.36
C GLU A 458 21.80 -2.95 -0.72
N THR A 459 20.67 -2.71 -0.07
CA THR A 459 19.87 -3.76 0.54
C THR A 459 19.37 -4.76 -0.51
N ALA A 460 18.87 -4.27 -1.65
CA ALA A 460 18.41 -5.11 -2.75
C ALA A 460 19.54 -5.98 -3.34
N VAL A 461 20.72 -5.39 -3.56
CA VAL A 461 21.90 -6.10 -4.10
C VAL A 461 22.41 -7.15 -3.11
N ARG A 462 22.56 -6.79 -1.83
CA ARG A 462 23.01 -7.71 -0.79
C ARG A 462 22.09 -8.92 -0.62
N LEU A 463 20.78 -8.71 -0.75
CA LEU A 463 19.78 -9.77 -0.70
C LEU A 463 19.61 -10.52 -2.03
N LYS A 464 20.18 -10.02 -3.12
CA LYS A 464 19.92 -10.49 -4.49
C LYS A 464 18.43 -10.44 -4.82
N ALA A 465 17.75 -9.36 -4.39
CA ALA A 465 16.32 -9.22 -4.55
C ALA A 465 15.93 -9.14 -6.04
N ASN A 466 15.02 -10.00 -6.47
CA ASN A 466 14.54 -10.01 -7.86
C ASN A 466 13.54 -8.89 -8.12
N VAL A 467 14.05 -7.65 -8.10
CA VAL A 467 13.30 -6.39 -8.24
C VAL A 467 13.75 -5.66 -9.50
N LEU A 468 12.80 -5.29 -10.35
CA LEU A 468 13.00 -4.34 -11.44
C LEU A 468 12.43 -2.98 -11.03
N HIS A 469 13.29 -1.97 -10.89
CA HIS A 469 12.89 -0.61 -10.55
C HIS A 469 12.93 0.31 -11.78
N LEU A 470 11.78 0.91 -12.12
CA LEU A 470 11.61 1.84 -13.23
C LEU A 470 11.62 3.27 -12.68
N ILE A 471 12.51 4.12 -13.20
CA ILE A 471 12.60 5.54 -12.84
C ILE A 471 12.08 6.37 -14.01
N TRP A 472 10.97 7.09 -13.81
CA TRP A 472 10.48 8.06 -14.79
C TRP A 472 11.20 9.38 -14.54
N VAL A 473 12.00 9.83 -15.53
CA VAL A 473 12.96 10.92 -15.38
C VAL A 473 12.46 12.17 -16.11
N ASP A 474 12.19 13.24 -15.37
CA ASP A 474 11.88 14.57 -15.88
C ASP A 474 12.66 15.69 -15.16
N ASN A 475 13.55 15.33 -14.23
CA ASN A 475 14.41 16.22 -13.44
C ASN A 475 13.64 17.24 -12.60
N GLY A 476 12.47 16.83 -12.05
CA GLY A 476 11.66 17.75 -11.27
C GLY A 476 10.57 17.09 -10.43
N TYR A 477 9.99 17.88 -9.53
CA TYR A 477 8.78 17.52 -8.79
C TYR A 477 7.54 17.91 -9.61
N ASN A 478 7.31 17.21 -10.71
CA ASN A 478 6.34 17.57 -11.74
C ASN A 478 4.90 17.77 -11.23
N MET A 479 4.42 16.92 -10.28
CA MET A 479 3.09 17.08 -9.71
C MET A 479 2.93 18.44 -9.00
N VAL A 480 3.96 18.90 -8.30
CA VAL A 480 3.97 20.21 -7.63
C VAL A 480 4.11 21.33 -8.66
N ALA A 481 5.01 21.15 -9.65
CA ALA A 481 5.23 22.13 -10.72
C ALA A 481 3.92 22.48 -11.45
N ILE A 482 3.12 21.48 -11.84
CA ILE A 482 1.82 21.70 -12.50
C ILE A 482 0.85 22.49 -11.60
N GLN A 483 0.82 22.20 -10.31
CA GLN A 483 -0.05 22.92 -9.38
C GLN A 483 0.40 24.38 -9.20
N GLU A 484 1.71 24.60 -9.08
CA GLU A 484 2.30 25.95 -8.96
C GLU A 484 2.06 26.78 -10.21
N GLU A 485 2.31 26.20 -11.38
CA GLU A 485 2.06 26.88 -12.67
C GLU A 485 0.59 27.28 -12.83
N LYS A 486 -0.34 26.36 -12.53
CA LYS A 486 -1.77 26.64 -12.57
C LYS A 486 -2.20 27.72 -11.59
N LYS A 487 -1.64 27.73 -10.38
CA LYS A 487 -2.07 28.62 -9.29
C LYS A 487 -1.32 29.95 -9.28
N TYR A 488 -0.02 29.91 -9.53
CA TYR A 488 0.88 31.05 -9.35
C TYR A 488 1.53 31.54 -10.65
N GLN A 489 1.42 30.76 -11.75
CA GLN A 489 2.07 31.04 -13.04
C GLN A 489 3.59 31.19 -12.94
N ARG A 490 4.19 30.50 -12.00
CA ARG A 490 5.65 30.43 -11.77
C ARG A 490 6.00 29.20 -10.94
N LEU A 491 7.23 28.71 -11.13
CA LEU A 491 7.78 27.56 -10.42
C LEU A 491 8.66 27.98 -9.24
N SER A 492 8.72 27.16 -8.19
CA SER A 492 9.44 27.44 -6.96
C SER A 492 9.99 26.16 -6.33
N GLY A 493 11.30 25.90 -6.45
CA GLY A 493 11.98 24.78 -5.80
C GLY A 493 11.62 23.39 -6.31
N VAL A 494 11.11 23.28 -7.53
CA VAL A 494 10.65 22.00 -8.12
C VAL A 494 11.62 21.38 -9.12
N GLU A 495 12.65 22.11 -9.53
CA GLU A 495 13.66 21.65 -10.49
C GLU A 495 14.91 21.17 -9.78
N PHE A 496 15.54 20.13 -10.30
CA PHE A 496 16.85 19.65 -9.86
C PHE A 496 17.69 19.17 -11.05
N GLY A 497 19.02 18.96 -10.81
CA GLY A 497 19.96 18.63 -11.87
C GLY A 497 19.78 17.21 -12.42
N PRO A 498 20.23 16.96 -13.65
CA PRO A 498 20.19 15.65 -14.26
C PRO A 498 21.11 14.67 -13.55
N MET A 499 20.71 13.40 -13.50
CA MET A 499 21.50 12.31 -12.92
C MET A 499 21.53 11.11 -13.88
N ASP A 500 22.69 10.47 -13.98
CA ASP A 500 22.84 9.19 -14.68
C ASP A 500 22.43 8.03 -13.74
N PHE A 501 21.16 7.68 -13.76
CA PHE A 501 20.61 6.60 -12.93
C PHE A 501 21.09 5.21 -13.32
N LYS A 502 21.53 5.01 -14.58
CA LYS A 502 22.16 3.75 -15.01
C LYS A 502 23.48 3.54 -14.27
N THR A 503 24.41 4.48 -14.40
CA THR A 503 25.70 4.45 -13.70
C THR A 503 25.52 4.45 -12.18
N TYR A 504 24.55 5.19 -11.67
CA TYR A 504 24.21 5.19 -10.25
C TYR A 504 23.84 3.77 -9.75
N ALA A 505 22.94 3.07 -10.45
CA ALA A 505 22.57 1.70 -10.11
C ALA A 505 23.75 0.72 -10.18
N GLU A 506 24.57 0.83 -11.22
CA GLU A 506 25.75 0.00 -11.43
C GLU A 506 26.79 0.20 -10.31
N SER A 507 26.90 1.40 -9.73
CA SER A 507 27.80 1.68 -8.60
C SER A 507 27.43 0.91 -7.32
N PHE A 508 26.17 0.48 -7.16
CA PHE A 508 25.72 -0.39 -6.08
C PHE A 508 25.86 -1.89 -6.42
N GLY A 509 26.14 -2.23 -7.68
CA GLY A 509 26.18 -3.61 -8.17
C GLY A 509 24.85 -4.11 -8.72
N ALA A 510 23.84 -3.26 -8.88
CA ALA A 510 22.62 -3.56 -9.61
C ALA A 510 22.83 -3.47 -11.13
N LYS A 511 21.97 -4.09 -11.94
CA LYS A 511 22.03 -3.93 -13.39
C LYS A 511 21.36 -2.63 -13.82
N GLY A 512 22.09 -1.72 -14.44
CA GLY A 512 21.60 -0.44 -14.93
C GLY A 512 21.23 -0.46 -16.40
N PHE A 513 20.10 0.19 -16.75
CA PHE A 513 19.63 0.40 -18.12
C PHE A 513 19.18 1.87 -18.30
N ALA A 514 19.26 2.37 -19.52
CA ALA A 514 18.67 3.63 -19.92
C ALA A 514 17.90 3.44 -21.22
N VAL A 515 16.72 4.04 -21.32
CA VAL A 515 15.94 4.08 -22.56
C VAL A 515 16.40 5.28 -23.37
N GLU A 516 16.89 5.05 -24.59
CA GLU A 516 17.51 6.08 -25.44
C GLU A 516 16.64 6.48 -26.64
N SER A 517 15.57 5.71 -26.92
CA SER A 517 14.59 6.03 -27.97
C SER A 517 13.24 5.38 -27.63
N ALA A 518 12.19 5.78 -28.35
CA ALA A 518 10.88 5.18 -28.17
C ALA A 518 10.85 3.68 -28.53
N GLU A 519 11.58 3.28 -29.57
CA GLU A 519 11.68 1.91 -30.04
C GLU A 519 12.47 1.03 -29.07
N ALA A 520 13.38 1.61 -28.29
CA ALA A 520 14.20 0.89 -27.32
C ALA A 520 13.42 0.53 -26.04
N LEU A 521 12.25 1.13 -25.80
CA LEU A 521 11.50 0.95 -24.53
C LEU A 521 11.20 -0.51 -24.24
N GLU A 522 10.44 -1.19 -25.10
CA GLU A 522 10.01 -2.58 -24.86
C GLU A 522 11.20 -3.58 -24.83
N PRO A 523 12.18 -3.50 -25.75
CA PRO A 523 13.38 -4.36 -25.66
C PRO A 523 14.13 -4.15 -24.34
N THR A 524 14.30 -2.90 -23.88
CA THR A 524 14.98 -2.59 -22.62
C THR A 524 14.23 -3.15 -21.42
N LEU A 525 12.89 -2.97 -21.38
CA LEU A 525 12.06 -3.52 -20.29
C LEU A 525 12.14 -5.05 -20.24
N ARG A 526 12.09 -5.73 -21.37
CA ARG A 526 12.23 -7.21 -21.43
C ARG A 526 13.60 -7.64 -20.95
N ALA A 527 14.68 -7.02 -21.46
CA ALA A 527 16.04 -7.34 -21.02
C ALA A 527 16.23 -7.12 -19.50
N ALA A 528 15.61 -6.09 -18.94
CA ALA A 528 15.64 -5.82 -17.50
C ALA A 528 14.79 -6.82 -16.70
N MET A 529 13.68 -7.32 -17.26
CA MET A 529 12.87 -8.39 -16.64
C MET A 529 13.62 -9.72 -16.56
N ASP A 530 14.53 -10.00 -17.50
CA ASP A 530 15.31 -11.24 -17.55
C ASP A 530 16.52 -11.24 -16.60
N VAL A 531 16.82 -10.11 -15.94
CA VAL A 531 17.92 -10.02 -14.97
C VAL A 531 17.58 -10.84 -13.72
N ASP A 532 18.48 -11.73 -13.31
CA ASP A 532 18.42 -12.38 -12.00
C ASP A 532 19.04 -11.46 -10.94
N GLY A 533 18.18 -10.86 -10.13
CA GLY A 533 18.56 -9.86 -9.12
C GLY A 533 18.03 -8.45 -9.43
N PRO A 534 18.56 -7.41 -8.73
CA PRO A 534 18.06 -6.06 -8.87
C PRO A 534 18.50 -5.41 -10.18
N ALA A 535 17.53 -4.83 -10.88
CA ALA A 535 17.73 -4.04 -12.09
C ALA A 535 17.04 -2.68 -11.98
N VAL A 536 17.62 -1.66 -12.61
CA VAL A 536 17.08 -0.30 -12.68
C VAL A 536 17.02 0.16 -14.12
N VAL A 537 15.90 0.73 -14.54
CA VAL A 537 15.72 1.31 -15.88
C VAL A 537 15.36 2.78 -15.75
N ALA A 538 16.19 3.66 -16.28
CA ALA A 538 15.88 5.09 -16.42
C ALA A 538 15.08 5.33 -17.70
N ILE A 539 13.93 5.98 -17.58
CA ILE A 539 12.99 6.23 -18.68
C ILE A 539 12.69 7.73 -18.75
N PRO A 540 13.27 8.46 -19.72
CA PRO A 540 12.93 9.86 -19.93
C PRO A 540 11.45 10.03 -20.29
N VAL A 541 10.75 10.91 -19.58
CA VAL A 541 9.31 11.10 -19.72
C VAL A 541 8.96 12.55 -20.07
N ASP A 542 7.95 12.71 -20.93
CA ASP A 542 7.38 14.00 -21.31
C ASP A 542 5.98 14.14 -20.71
N TYR A 543 5.82 15.06 -19.77
CA TYR A 543 4.57 15.30 -19.04
C TYR A 543 3.77 16.49 -19.61
N ARG A 544 4.02 16.94 -20.85
CA ARG A 544 3.29 18.07 -21.45
C ARG A 544 1.76 17.91 -21.41
N ASP A 545 1.26 16.67 -21.44
CA ASP A 545 -0.16 16.37 -21.45
C ASP A 545 -0.74 16.14 -20.03
N ASN A 546 0.05 16.31 -18.98
CA ASN A 546 -0.43 16.22 -17.59
C ASN A 546 -1.58 17.20 -17.26
N PRO A 547 -1.64 18.44 -17.78
CA PRO A 547 -2.79 19.32 -17.57
C PRO A 547 -4.13 18.70 -17.99
N LEU A 548 -4.12 17.81 -19.00
CA LEU A 548 -5.32 17.08 -19.44
C LEU A 548 -5.85 16.08 -18.38
N LEU A 549 -4.99 15.59 -17.46
CA LEU A 549 -5.43 14.76 -16.34
C LEU A 549 -6.36 15.50 -15.39
N MET A 550 -6.23 16.84 -15.29
CA MET A 550 -7.04 17.70 -14.42
C MET A 550 -8.35 18.14 -15.07
N GLY A 551 -8.47 18.00 -16.41
CA GLY A 551 -9.65 18.29 -17.20
C GLY A 551 -10.35 17.00 -17.67
N GLN A 552 -11.22 17.12 -18.67
CA GLN A 552 -11.78 15.96 -19.34
C GLN A 552 -10.74 15.41 -20.34
N LEU A 553 -10.07 14.34 -19.96
CA LEU A 553 -9.13 13.68 -20.85
C LEU A 553 -9.86 12.71 -21.78
N HIS A 554 -9.98 13.12 -23.05
CA HIS A 554 -10.38 12.20 -24.10
C HIS A 554 -9.12 11.59 -24.74
N LEU A 555 -8.86 10.30 -24.50
CA LEU A 555 -7.69 9.60 -25.06
C LEU A 555 -7.62 9.69 -26.60
N SER A 556 -8.77 9.83 -27.28
CA SER A 556 -8.82 10.05 -28.73
C SER A 556 -8.18 11.37 -29.21
N GLN A 557 -7.89 12.30 -28.29
CA GLN A 557 -7.16 13.54 -28.60
C GLN A 557 -5.64 13.34 -28.56
N ILE A 558 -5.18 12.33 -27.84
CA ILE A 558 -3.76 12.00 -27.69
C ILE A 558 -3.39 10.82 -28.60
N LEU A 559 -4.27 9.83 -28.67
CA LEU A 559 -4.10 8.58 -29.45
C LEU A 559 -4.78 8.73 -30.86
#